data_b303cc32dd9404a5485214b769d1044b
#
_entry.id   b303cc32dd9404a5485214b769d1044b
#
_cell.length_a   1.000
_cell.length_b   1.000
_cell.length_c   1.000
_cell.angle_alpha   90.00
_cell.angle_beta   90.00
_cell.angle_gamma   90.00
#
_symmetry.space_group_name_H-M   'P 1'
#
loop_
_entity.id
_entity.type
_entity.pdbx_description
1 polymer ?
#
loop_
_entity_poly.entity_id
_entity_poly.type
_entity_poly.pdbx_seq_one_letter_code
_entity_poly.pdbx_strand_id
1 'polypeptide(L)'
;MKSVIITGANSGLGYECAKKIARSNQQWHIIMACRNTVSGNIAKEKIVSETKNTNITVLKLDLASLDSVKKFVNEFETKDFPPLHGLINNAGIQVMNGLEFTKDKFELMFGTNHLGHFLLTNLLLERIQQPAR
;
A
#
# COMPACT_ATOMS: atom_id res chain seq x y z
N MET A 1 -10.64 4.44 15.76
CA MET A 1 -9.81 4.71 14.57
C MET A 1 -9.84 3.48 13.67
N LYS A 2 -9.71 3.67 12.38
CA LYS A 2 -9.71 2.62 11.35
C LYS A 2 -8.43 2.73 10.54
N SER A 3 -7.98 1.65 9.90
CA SER A 3 -6.85 1.75 8.98
C SER A 3 -7.22 1.39 7.55
N VAL A 4 -6.47 1.96 6.62
CA VAL A 4 -6.56 1.71 5.18
C VAL A 4 -5.16 1.55 4.61
N ILE A 5 -4.98 0.53 3.78
CA ILE A 5 -3.74 0.30 3.03
C ILE A 5 -3.94 0.82 1.60
N ILE A 6 -2.99 1.60 1.11
CA ILE A 6 -3.00 2.10 -0.28
C ILE A 6 -1.68 1.70 -0.93
N THR A 7 -1.73 0.88 -1.97
CA THR A 7 -0.53 0.52 -2.73
C THR A 7 -0.18 1.62 -3.72
N GLY A 8 1.11 1.87 -3.91
CA GLY A 8 1.59 2.92 -4.81
C GLY A 8 1.20 4.33 -4.35
N ALA A 9 1.20 4.58 -3.05
CA ALA A 9 0.72 5.83 -2.47
C ALA A 9 1.74 6.99 -2.53
N ASN A 10 2.95 6.76 -3.04
CA ASN A 10 4.01 7.77 -3.07
C ASN A 10 3.89 8.76 -4.23
N SER A 11 3.02 8.51 -5.20
CA SER A 11 2.84 9.38 -6.37
C SER A 11 1.47 9.20 -7.01
N GLY A 12 1.11 10.12 -7.90
CA GLY A 12 -0.08 10.03 -8.75
C GLY A 12 -1.40 9.88 -7.99
N LEU A 13 -2.25 8.99 -8.49
CA LEU A 13 -3.59 8.77 -7.92
C LEU A 13 -3.54 8.23 -6.49
N GLY A 14 -2.58 7.35 -6.18
CA GLY A 14 -2.44 6.80 -4.83
C GLY A 14 -2.07 7.89 -3.82
N TYR A 15 -1.17 8.79 -4.19
CA TYR A 15 -0.81 9.94 -3.37
C TYR A 15 -2.01 10.86 -3.12
N GLU A 16 -2.76 11.21 -4.17
CA GLU A 16 -3.95 12.06 -4.05
C GLU A 16 -5.03 11.39 -3.20
N CYS A 17 -5.20 10.08 -3.35
CA CYS A 17 -6.14 9.30 -2.53
C CYS A 17 -5.75 9.36 -1.05
N ALA A 18 -4.48 9.10 -0.73
CA ALA A 18 -3.97 9.16 0.64
C ALA A 18 -4.18 10.57 1.24
N LYS A 19 -3.86 11.61 0.47
CA LYS A 19 -4.05 13.01 0.91
C LYS A 19 -5.51 13.34 1.16
N LYS A 20 -6.42 12.92 0.29
CA LYS A 20 -7.86 13.15 0.48
C LYS A 20 -8.41 12.46 1.72
N ILE A 21 -8.01 11.21 1.96
CA ILE A 21 -8.42 10.49 3.16
C ILE A 21 -7.85 11.17 4.42
N ALA A 22 -6.57 11.56 4.39
CA ALA A 22 -5.93 12.26 5.49
C ALA A 22 -6.64 13.59 5.83
N ARG A 23 -7.12 14.29 4.80
CA ARG A 23 -7.83 15.57 4.95
C ARG A 23 -9.27 15.41 5.42
N SER A 24 -9.92 14.28 5.09
CA SER A 24 -11.35 14.08 5.37
C SER A 24 -11.66 14.02 6.86
N ASN A 25 -10.89 13.26 7.62
CA ASN A 25 -10.94 13.23 9.07
C ASN A 25 -9.71 12.50 9.63
N GLN A 26 -9.46 12.64 10.91
CA GLN A 26 -8.31 12.00 11.56
C GLN A 26 -8.65 10.62 12.16
N GLN A 27 -9.79 10.05 11.78
CA GLN A 27 -10.19 8.72 12.24
C GLN A 27 -9.55 7.59 11.41
N TRP A 28 -8.81 7.94 10.36
CA TRP A 28 -8.11 6.99 9.52
C TRP A 28 -6.61 7.00 9.79
N HIS A 29 -6.05 5.82 10.01
CA HIS A 29 -4.62 5.58 9.93
C HIS A 29 -4.32 5.08 8.52
N ILE A 30 -3.48 5.80 7.79
CA ILE A 30 -3.16 5.49 6.39
C ILE A 30 -1.84 4.75 6.33
N ILE A 31 -1.85 3.54 5.79
CA ILE A 31 -0.64 2.76 5.51
C ILE A 31 -0.32 2.94 4.03
N MET A 32 0.74 3.69 3.76
CA MET A 32 1.25 3.92 2.41
C MET A 32 2.22 2.79 2.05
N ALA A 33 1.75 1.85 1.23
CA ALA A 33 2.54 0.71 0.79
C ALA A 33 3.32 1.09 -0.47
N CYS A 34 4.63 1.26 -0.35
CA CYS A 34 5.49 1.82 -1.40
C CYS A 34 6.70 0.93 -1.66
N ARG A 35 7.06 0.73 -2.93
CA ARG A 35 8.28 0.02 -3.30
C ARG A 35 9.52 0.79 -2.83
N ASN A 36 9.54 2.09 -3.02
CA ASN A 36 10.62 2.98 -2.58
C ASN A 36 10.16 3.72 -1.32
N THR A 37 10.69 3.33 -0.16
CA THR A 37 10.31 3.94 1.11
C THR A 37 10.85 5.36 1.28
N VAL A 38 11.93 5.73 0.59
CA VAL A 38 12.45 7.11 0.61
C VAL A 38 11.44 8.05 -0.03
N SER A 39 10.98 7.73 -1.26
CA SER A 39 9.96 8.53 -1.93
C SER A 39 8.62 8.47 -1.18
N GLY A 40 8.31 7.34 -0.57
CA GLY A 40 7.13 7.19 0.29
C GLY A 40 7.16 8.13 1.48
N ASN A 41 8.29 8.24 2.16
CA ASN A 41 8.45 9.14 3.31
C ASN A 41 8.39 10.61 2.89
N ILE A 42 8.95 10.98 1.75
CA ILE A 42 8.83 12.33 1.20
C ILE A 42 7.34 12.67 0.95
N ALA A 43 6.61 11.76 0.34
CA ALA A 43 5.17 11.92 0.10
C ALA A 43 4.39 12.05 1.41
N LYS A 44 4.69 11.22 2.41
CA LYS A 44 4.10 11.30 3.75
C LYS A 44 4.31 12.68 4.37
N GLU A 45 5.53 13.19 4.36
CA GLU A 45 5.86 14.50 4.92
C GLU A 45 5.02 15.62 4.29
N LYS A 46 4.83 15.58 2.97
CA LYS A 46 3.97 16.54 2.26
C LYS A 46 2.52 16.44 2.73
N ILE A 47 1.99 15.23 2.83
CA ILE A 47 0.60 15.03 3.29
C ILE A 47 0.43 15.54 4.72
N VAL A 48 1.36 15.21 5.62
CA VAL A 48 1.32 15.69 7.00
C VAL A 48 1.38 17.22 7.06
N SER A 49 2.26 17.83 6.27
CA SER A 49 2.38 19.29 6.22
C SER A 49 1.08 19.96 5.78
N GLU A 50 0.42 19.41 4.74
CA GLU A 50 -0.79 20.00 4.17
C GLU A 50 -2.07 19.71 4.96
N THR A 51 -2.18 18.52 5.56
CA THR A 51 -3.41 18.06 6.21
C THR A 51 -3.36 18.14 7.73
N LYS A 52 -2.16 18.25 8.31
CA LYS A 52 -1.90 18.16 9.76
C LYS A 52 -2.24 16.80 10.36
N ASN A 53 -2.59 15.80 9.54
CA ASN A 53 -2.85 14.45 9.98
C ASN A 53 -1.52 13.67 10.05
N THR A 54 -1.14 13.23 11.25
CA THR A 54 0.09 12.48 11.50
C THR A 54 -0.13 10.96 11.53
N ASN A 55 -1.37 10.50 11.38
CA ASN A 55 -1.72 9.07 11.38
C ASN A 55 -1.40 8.42 10.03
N ILE A 56 -0.14 8.45 9.65
CA ILE A 56 0.35 7.94 8.37
C ILE A 56 1.64 7.15 8.60
N THR A 57 1.69 5.95 8.07
CA THR A 57 2.88 5.09 8.13
C THR A 57 3.24 4.60 6.74
N VAL A 58 4.52 4.63 6.42
CA VAL A 58 5.06 4.07 5.17
C VAL A 58 5.62 2.68 5.46
N LEU A 59 5.17 1.69 4.71
CA LEU A 59 5.71 0.33 4.75
C LEU A 59 6.17 -0.08 3.35
N LYS A 60 7.26 -0.84 3.29
CA LYS A 60 7.80 -1.34 2.03
C LYS A 60 6.91 -2.42 1.44
N LEU A 61 6.57 -2.27 0.16
CA LEU A 61 5.87 -3.29 -0.63
C LEU A 61 6.36 -3.25 -2.07
N ASP A 62 6.99 -4.33 -2.50
CA ASP A 62 7.31 -4.56 -3.92
C ASP A 62 6.38 -5.64 -4.48
N LEU A 63 5.40 -5.23 -5.26
CA LEU A 63 4.42 -6.13 -5.86
C LEU A 63 5.02 -7.05 -6.96
N ALA A 64 6.23 -6.75 -7.42
CA ALA A 64 6.98 -7.62 -8.33
C ALA A 64 7.74 -8.74 -7.60
N SER A 65 7.53 -8.90 -6.30
CA SER A 65 8.12 -9.94 -5.47
C SER A 65 7.09 -10.49 -4.51
N LEU A 66 6.72 -11.76 -4.67
CA LEU A 66 5.76 -12.41 -3.77
C LEU A 66 6.28 -12.48 -2.33
N ASP A 67 7.61 -12.65 -2.15
CA ASP A 67 8.24 -12.58 -0.82
C ASP A 67 8.04 -11.21 -0.17
N SER A 68 8.16 -10.13 -0.95
CA SER A 68 7.93 -8.77 -0.44
C SER A 68 6.50 -8.59 0.02
N VAL A 69 5.53 -9.14 -0.71
CA VAL A 69 4.11 -9.11 -0.33
C VAL A 69 3.91 -9.81 1.02
N LYS A 70 4.49 -11.00 1.20
CA LYS A 70 4.40 -11.74 2.46
C LYS A 70 5.07 -10.99 3.62
N LYS A 71 6.24 -10.41 3.38
CA LYS A 71 6.94 -9.59 4.38
C LYS A 71 6.12 -8.38 4.79
N PHE A 72 5.50 -7.71 3.82
CA PHE A 72 4.63 -6.57 4.10
C PHE A 72 3.48 -6.96 5.03
N VAL A 73 2.78 -8.06 4.73
CA VAL A 73 1.67 -8.54 5.56
C VAL A 73 2.16 -8.88 6.97
N ASN A 74 3.28 -9.60 7.08
CA ASN A 74 3.86 -9.93 8.38
C ASN A 74 4.21 -8.66 9.18
N GLU A 75 4.85 -7.69 8.55
CA GLU A 75 5.18 -6.42 9.21
C GLU A 75 3.91 -5.67 9.64
N PHE A 76 2.90 -5.61 8.78
CA PHE A 76 1.61 -5.03 9.11
C PHE A 76 0.98 -5.69 10.34
N GLU A 77 1.00 -7.02 10.41
CA GLU A 77 0.40 -7.79 11.51
C GLU A 77 1.17 -7.67 12.84
N THR A 78 2.48 -7.40 12.78
CA THR A 78 3.28 -7.21 14.00
C THR A 78 3.16 -5.82 14.60
N LYS A 79 2.61 -4.87 13.88
CA LYS A 79 2.40 -3.50 14.36
C LYS A 79 0.99 -3.34 14.90
N ASP A 80 0.87 -2.54 15.94
CA ASP A 80 -0.41 -2.27 16.59
C ASP A 80 -1.19 -1.17 15.84
N PHE A 81 -1.57 -1.47 14.60
CA PHE A 81 -2.41 -0.58 13.81
C PHE A 81 -3.88 -0.71 14.18
N PRO A 82 -4.68 0.35 13.99
CA PRO A 82 -6.13 0.24 14.09
C PRO A 82 -6.69 -0.83 13.14
N PRO A 83 -7.88 -1.38 13.42
CA PRO A 83 -8.48 -2.42 12.58
C PRO A 83 -8.53 -2.04 11.10
N LEU A 84 -8.16 -2.98 10.24
CA LEU A 84 -8.12 -2.76 8.79
C LEU A 84 -9.54 -2.75 8.21
N HIS A 85 -9.92 -1.64 7.60
CA HIS A 85 -11.24 -1.45 7.00
C HIS A 85 -11.20 -1.25 5.49
N GLY A 86 -10.03 -1.09 4.91
CA GLY A 86 -9.92 -0.90 3.47
C GLY A 86 -8.55 -1.26 2.91
N LEU A 87 -8.57 -1.77 1.70
CA LEU A 87 -7.37 -2.02 0.88
C LEU A 87 -7.63 -1.41 -0.50
N ILE A 88 -6.79 -0.47 -0.90
CA ILE A 88 -6.87 0.19 -2.20
C ILE A 88 -5.70 -0.30 -3.05
N ASN A 89 -6.00 -1.21 -3.96
CA ASN A 89 -5.06 -1.79 -4.91
C ASN A 89 -4.83 -0.81 -6.08
N ASN A 90 -4.01 0.20 -5.85
CA ASN A 90 -3.80 1.30 -6.79
C ASN A 90 -2.50 1.16 -7.60
N ALA A 91 -1.44 0.59 -7.04
CA ALA A 91 -0.15 0.50 -7.72
C ALA A 91 -0.26 -0.19 -9.08
N GLY A 92 0.50 0.29 -10.05
CA GLY A 92 0.55 -0.31 -11.36
C GLY A 92 1.76 0.19 -12.14
N ILE A 93 2.23 -0.62 -13.07
CA ILE A 93 3.32 -0.28 -13.97
C ILE A 93 2.90 -0.56 -15.41
N GLN A 94 3.59 0.10 -16.32
CA GLN A 94 3.48 -0.16 -17.75
C GLN A 94 4.88 -0.32 -18.33
N VAL A 95 5.09 -1.42 -19.06
CA VAL A 95 6.32 -1.67 -19.80
C VAL A 95 6.06 -1.31 -21.26
N MET A 96 6.78 -0.34 -21.77
CA MET A 96 6.55 0.19 -23.13
C MET A 96 7.29 -0.61 -24.20
N ASN A 97 8.43 -1.19 -23.85
CA ASN A 97 9.28 -1.90 -24.80
C ASN A 97 9.81 -3.20 -24.18
N GLY A 98 9.72 -4.28 -24.94
CA GLY A 98 10.29 -5.56 -24.57
C GLY A 98 9.48 -6.33 -23.55
N LEU A 99 10.04 -7.44 -23.12
CA LEU A 99 9.47 -8.36 -22.16
C LEU A 99 10.36 -8.41 -20.93
N GLU A 100 9.79 -8.10 -19.77
CA GLU A 100 10.48 -8.14 -18.49
C GLU A 100 9.72 -9.07 -17.53
N PHE A 101 10.40 -9.54 -16.48
CA PHE A 101 9.85 -10.53 -15.56
C PHE A 101 9.97 -10.05 -14.11
N THR A 102 9.03 -10.48 -13.26
CA THR A 102 9.12 -10.30 -11.82
C THR A 102 10.23 -11.17 -11.24
N LYS A 103 10.54 -10.95 -9.96
CA LYS A 103 11.47 -11.81 -9.20
C LYS A 103 11.04 -13.28 -9.24
N ASP A 104 9.74 -13.54 -9.29
CA ASP A 104 9.15 -14.88 -9.33
C ASP A 104 8.95 -15.41 -10.75
N LYS A 105 9.53 -14.75 -11.75
CA LYS A 105 9.55 -15.15 -13.18
C LYS A 105 8.19 -15.09 -13.87
N PHE A 106 7.28 -14.27 -13.40
CA PHE A 106 6.06 -13.91 -14.11
C PHE A 106 6.31 -12.70 -15.02
N GLU A 107 5.54 -12.55 -16.09
CA GLU A 107 5.60 -11.34 -16.89
C GLU A 107 5.35 -10.12 -15.98
N LEU A 108 6.14 -9.06 -16.18
CA LEU A 108 6.27 -7.98 -15.17
C LEU A 108 4.97 -7.23 -14.92
N MET A 109 4.21 -6.85 -15.96
CA MET A 109 2.94 -6.14 -15.78
C MET A 109 1.89 -7.02 -15.11
N PHE A 110 1.72 -8.24 -15.61
CA PHE A 110 0.77 -9.19 -15.04
C PHE A 110 1.14 -9.55 -13.59
N GLY A 111 2.41 -9.84 -13.33
CA GLY A 111 2.89 -10.18 -12.00
C GLY A 111 2.72 -9.04 -11.01
N THR A 112 3.09 -7.82 -11.40
CA THR A 112 3.03 -6.65 -10.53
C THR A 112 1.60 -6.13 -10.36
N ASN A 113 0.89 -5.94 -11.47
CA ASN A 113 -0.43 -5.29 -11.45
C ASN A 113 -1.54 -6.23 -10.97
N HIS A 114 -1.39 -7.54 -11.20
CA HIS A 114 -2.41 -8.53 -10.86
C HIS A 114 -1.97 -9.51 -9.78
N LEU A 115 -0.97 -10.35 -10.03
CA LEU A 115 -0.62 -11.44 -9.11
C LEU A 115 -0.19 -10.95 -7.74
N GLY A 116 0.63 -9.91 -7.69
CA GLY A 116 1.06 -9.31 -6.42
C GLY A 116 -0.12 -8.79 -5.60
N HIS A 117 -1.04 -8.08 -6.24
CA HIS A 117 -2.27 -7.59 -5.60
C HIS A 117 -3.23 -8.73 -5.21
N PHE A 118 -3.31 -9.77 -6.03
CA PHE A 118 -4.11 -10.95 -5.73
C PHE A 118 -3.63 -11.62 -4.43
N LEU A 119 -2.34 -11.86 -4.31
CA LEU A 119 -1.75 -12.42 -3.09
C LEU A 119 -1.98 -11.50 -1.88
N LEU A 120 -1.69 -10.21 -2.04
CA LEU A 120 -1.89 -9.22 -0.97
C LEU A 120 -3.33 -9.22 -0.46
N THR A 121 -4.29 -9.17 -1.38
CA THR A 121 -5.71 -9.15 -1.04
C THR A 121 -6.11 -10.42 -0.28
N ASN A 122 -5.70 -11.59 -0.76
CA ASN A 122 -6.03 -12.86 -0.13
C ASN A 122 -5.43 -12.99 1.26
N LEU A 123 -4.18 -12.53 1.47
CA LEU A 123 -3.54 -12.57 2.79
C LEU A 123 -4.18 -11.61 3.80
N LEU A 124 -4.80 -10.52 3.33
CA LEU A 124 -5.45 -9.53 4.19
C LEU A 124 -6.98 -9.71 4.30
N LEU A 125 -7.54 -10.65 3.55
CA LEU A 125 -9.01 -10.76 3.40
C LEU A 125 -9.73 -10.93 4.73
N GLU A 126 -9.25 -11.80 5.60
CA GLU A 126 -9.85 -12.02 6.91
C GLU A 126 -9.83 -10.76 7.78
N ARG A 127 -8.73 -9.99 7.70
CA ARG A 127 -8.59 -8.73 8.46
C ARG A 127 -9.59 -7.67 8.01
N ILE A 128 -9.92 -7.66 6.71
CA ILE A 128 -10.89 -6.71 6.16
C ILE A 128 -12.33 -7.16 6.47
N GLN A 129 -12.60 -8.45 6.36
CA GLN A 129 -13.95 -9.01 6.59
C GLN A 129 -14.35 -9.01 8.06
N GLN A 130 -13.36 -9.16 8.94
CA GLN A 130 -13.58 -9.21 10.39
C GLN A 130 -12.65 -8.22 11.10
N PRO A 131 -12.86 -6.92 10.92
CA PRO A 131 -12.06 -5.94 11.63
C PRO A 131 -12.20 -6.17 13.14
N ALA A 132 -11.10 -6.12 13.86
CA ALA A 132 -11.12 -6.25 15.30
C ALA A 132 -12.09 -5.22 15.92
N ARG A 133 -12.89 -5.68 16.85
CA ARG A 133 -13.92 -4.88 17.50
C ARG A 133 -13.31 -3.98 18.57
#